data_11dfa7d069d1d1733e0206f7149b714a
#
_entry.id   11dfa7d069d1d1733e0206f7149b714a
#
_cell.length_a   1.000
_cell.length_b   1.000
_cell.length_c   1.000
_cell.angle_alpha   90.00
_cell.angle_beta   90.00
_cell.angle_gamma   90.00
#
_symmetry.space_group_name_H-M   'P 1'
#
loop_
_entity.id
_entity.type
_entity.pdbx_description
1 polymer ?
#
loop_
_entity_poly.entity_id
_entity_poly.type
_entity_poly.pdbx_seq_one_letter_code
_entity_poly.pdbx_strand_id
1 'polypeptide(L)'
;MAVQYERIKKTIAALAAYGTLPQGGTTRLSYTAEYLAAQALLQREMLESGMLAEVDPIGNLIGTYVGRNPELTAVMSGSHLDTVPAGGNFDGALGIVAALECVRSWQEEGYRPKRTVQVIATIEEECTAFGMACFGVRVRGGEFKKQKPESIVHLTGGSLAECLQAAGLPHSALQDAAVGFQDLAAFVELHIEQGADLEERGLTCGAVTAIVGYDRLFLTLHGEANHAGTTSMRRRRDALAAAAEVILGVKELAEADDRFVATVGQLNVAPNAVNIVPGKVQLAIETRAADDRVLAEVRAKIMSLLERTASKSGIVITKENDFHVAAVPLSESVRKVIEQSAAECGVSFQAMPSWAGHDAQIFAASGVPTGMIFVPSINGVSHSKEESSDFQSVTQAVKVLEKTLKTLAEV
;
A
#
# COMPACT_ATOMS: atom_id res chain seq x y z
N MET A 1 -17.47 -3.95 27.43
CA MET A 1 -16.53 -5.07 27.17
C MET A 1 -15.43 -4.54 26.28
N ALA A 2 -14.22 -5.04 26.37
CA ALA A 2 -13.08 -4.53 25.59
C ALA A 2 -13.00 -5.22 24.24
N VAL A 3 -12.12 -4.72 23.35
CA VAL A 3 -11.67 -5.39 22.12
C VAL A 3 -11.42 -6.88 22.35
N GLN A 4 -12.02 -7.74 21.52
CA GLN A 4 -12.04 -9.19 21.73
C GLN A 4 -11.18 -9.94 20.72
N TYR A 5 -10.13 -10.58 21.20
CA TYR A 5 -9.21 -11.43 20.44
C TYR A 5 -9.92 -12.48 19.55
N GLU A 6 -10.83 -13.25 20.15
CA GLU A 6 -11.52 -14.35 19.43
C GLU A 6 -12.45 -13.82 18.32
N ARG A 7 -13.02 -12.63 18.49
CA ARG A 7 -13.89 -12.02 17.49
C ARG A 7 -13.10 -11.53 16.28
N ILE A 8 -11.95 -10.88 16.51
CA ILE A 8 -11.02 -10.49 15.45
C ILE A 8 -10.60 -11.71 14.65
N LYS A 9 -10.11 -12.76 15.34
CA LYS A 9 -9.66 -14.01 14.73
C LYS A 9 -10.75 -14.69 13.90
N LYS A 10 -11.98 -14.74 14.45
CA LYS A 10 -13.13 -15.35 13.77
C LYS A 10 -13.50 -14.57 12.50
N THR A 11 -13.50 -13.22 12.55
CA THR A 11 -13.87 -12.40 11.38
C THR A 11 -12.80 -12.51 10.29
N ILE A 12 -11.50 -12.48 10.64
CA ILE A 12 -10.40 -12.72 9.67
C ILE A 12 -10.54 -14.10 9.02
N ALA A 13 -10.77 -15.16 9.82
CA ALA A 13 -10.96 -16.52 9.30
C ALA A 13 -12.19 -16.64 8.39
N ALA A 14 -13.28 -15.94 8.71
CA ALA A 14 -14.48 -15.91 7.88
C ALA A 14 -14.24 -15.21 6.53
N LEU A 15 -13.47 -14.11 6.51
CA LEU A 15 -13.07 -13.44 5.28
C LEU A 15 -12.13 -14.29 4.43
N ALA A 16 -11.19 -14.99 5.07
CA ALA A 16 -10.26 -15.89 4.39
C ALA A 16 -10.96 -17.00 3.60
N ALA A 17 -12.17 -17.44 4.03
CA ALA A 17 -12.94 -18.46 3.30
C ALA A 17 -13.34 -18.03 1.88
N TYR A 18 -13.38 -16.71 1.59
CA TYR A 18 -13.69 -16.18 0.28
C TYR A 18 -12.41 -15.97 -0.53
N GLY A 19 -12.15 -16.86 -1.45
CA GLY A 19 -10.97 -16.84 -2.32
C GLY A 19 -9.84 -17.77 -1.88
N THR A 20 -10.02 -18.59 -0.86
CA THR A 20 -9.02 -19.61 -0.44
C THR A 20 -8.68 -20.56 -1.59
N LEU A 21 -7.38 -20.73 -1.85
CA LEU A 21 -6.86 -21.61 -2.88
C LEU A 21 -6.55 -23.01 -2.31
N PRO A 22 -6.67 -24.09 -3.12
CA PRO A 22 -6.36 -25.47 -2.67
C PRO A 22 -4.91 -25.64 -2.16
N GLN A 23 -3.96 -24.88 -2.71
CA GLN A 23 -2.54 -24.88 -2.32
C GLN A 23 -2.22 -23.91 -1.17
N GLY A 24 -3.23 -23.29 -0.59
CA GLY A 24 -3.10 -22.21 0.40
C GLY A 24 -3.01 -20.83 -0.22
N GLY A 25 -3.21 -19.80 0.61
CA GLY A 25 -3.33 -18.41 0.19
C GLY A 25 -4.75 -18.03 -0.25
N THR A 26 -4.98 -16.76 -0.38
CA THR A 26 -6.28 -16.17 -0.76
C THR A 26 -6.11 -15.36 -2.04
N THR A 27 -7.06 -15.52 -2.96
CA THR A 27 -7.19 -14.67 -4.16
C THR A 27 -8.59 -14.09 -4.18
N ARG A 28 -8.71 -12.83 -3.86
CA ARG A 28 -9.97 -12.07 -3.78
C ARG A 28 -9.83 -10.78 -4.56
N LEU A 29 -9.81 -10.92 -5.89
CA LEU A 29 -9.62 -9.76 -6.78
C LEU A 29 -10.90 -8.93 -6.84
N SER A 30 -10.74 -7.64 -7.05
CA SER A 30 -11.80 -6.66 -7.16
C SER A 30 -12.89 -7.09 -8.16
N TYR A 31 -14.15 -6.90 -7.80
CA TYR A 31 -15.35 -7.25 -8.57
C TYR A 31 -15.59 -8.74 -8.84
N THR A 32 -14.76 -9.65 -8.36
CA THR A 32 -15.01 -11.10 -8.48
C THR A 32 -16.12 -11.56 -7.54
N ALA A 33 -16.65 -12.76 -7.79
CA ALA A 33 -17.68 -13.35 -6.92
C ALA A 33 -17.21 -13.51 -5.48
N GLU A 34 -15.95 -13.87 -5.28
CA GLU A 34 -15.29 -14.00 -3.97
C GLU A 34 -15.22 -12.65 -3.26
N TYR A 35 -14.85 -11.58 -3.98
CA TYR A 35 -14.84 -10.22 -3.45
C TYR A 35 -16.23 -9.77 -3.00
N LEU A 36 -17.22 -9.89 -3.88
CA LEU A 36 -18.60 -9.48 -3.60
C LEU A 36 -19.22 -10.27 -2.45
N ALA A 37 -18.89 -11.57 -2.31
CA ALA A 37 -19.34 -12.39 -1.20
C ALA A 37 -18.68 -11.99 0.14
N ALA A 38 -17.38 -11.68 0.14
CA ALA A 38 -16.67 -11.15 1.30
C ALA A 38 -17.20 -9.76 1.72
N GLN A 39 -17.49 -8.89 0.75
CA GLN A 39 -18.10 -7.59 0.97
C GLN A 39 -19.49 -7.72 1.60
N ALA A 40 -20.31 -8.64 1.10
CA ALA A 40 -21.65 -8.91 1.67
C ALA A 40 -21.57 -9.46 3.12
N LEU A 41 -20.56 -10.29 3.44
CA LEU A 41 -20.28 -10.68 4.82
C LEU A 41 -19.99 -9.45 5.69
N LEU A 42 -19.06 -8.59 5.30
CA LEU A 42 -18.70 -7.40 6.06
C LEU A 42 -19.90 -6.45 6.22
N GLN A 43 -20.69 -6.26 5.16
CA GLN A 43 -21.90 -5.44 5.22
C GLN A 43 -22.88 -5.94 6.29
N ARG A 44 -23.13 -7.24 6.34
CA ARG A 44 -23.97 -7.84 7.38
C ARG A 44 -23.37 -7.65 8.77
N GLU A 45 -22.08 -7.88 8.94
CA GLU A 45 -21.36 -7.72 10.21
C GLU A 45 -21.41 -6.24 10.72
N MET A 46 -21.34 -5.27 9.81
CA MET A 46 -21.51 -3.85 10.10
C MET A 46 -22.94 -3.54 10.56
N LEU A 47 -23.96 -4.04 9.84
CA LEU A 47 -25.37 -3.88 10.23
C LEU A 47 -25.67 -4.49 11.59
N GLU A 48 -25.17 -5.70 11.86
CA GLU A 48 -25.31 -6.38 13.18
C GLU A 48 -24.60 -5.62 14.30
N SER A 49 -23.58 -4.81 13.96
CA SER A 49 -22.85 -3.94 14.87
C SER A 49 -23.53 -2.57 15.06
N GLY A 50 -24.78 -2.40 14.62
CA GLY A 50 -25.55 -1.17 14.78
C GLY A 50 -25.09 -0.01 13.89
N MET A 51 -24.39 -0.28 12.83
CA MET A 51 -24.01 0.68 11.80
C MET A 51 -25.06 0.73 10.69
N LEU A 52 -25.14 1.84 9.98
CA LEU A 52 -25.66 1.86 8.62
C LEU A 52 -24.53 1.32 7.71
N ALA A 53 -24.87 0.57 6.67
CA ALA A 53 -23.84 0.00 5.79
C ALA A 53 -24.29 0.07 4.32
N GLU A 54 -23.50 0.76 3.50
CA GLU A 54 -23.78 0.98 2.08
C GLU A 54 -22.56 0.72 1.22
N VAL A 55 -22.79 0.27 -0.01
CA VAL A 55 -21.76 0.17 -1.03
C VAL A 55 -21.86 1.41 -1.90
N ASP A 56 -20.74 2.14 -2.03
CA ASP A 56 -20.70 3.32 -2.88
C ASP A 56 -20.72 2.93 -4.37
N PRO A 57 -20.95 3.88 -5.29
CA PRO A 57 -21.08 3.58 -6.71
C PRO A 57 -19.88 2.88 -7.35
N ILE A 58 -18.66 2.99 -6.79
CA ILE A 58 -17.47 2.29 -7.32
C ILE A 58 -17.20 0.95 -6.64
N GLY A 59 -17.90 0.63 -5.54
CA GLY A 59 -17.77 -0.63 -4.85
C GLY A 59 -17.01 -0.58 -3.52
N ASN A 60 -16.68 0.60 -2.98
CA ASN A 60 -16.23 0.67 -1.59
C ASN A 60 -17.41 0.41 -0.65
N LEU A 61 -17.22 -0.39 0.39
CA LEU A 61 -18.24 -0.59 1.44
C LEU A 61 -17.97 0.39 2.58
N ILE A 62 -19.00 1.15 2.98
CA ILE A 62 -18.91 2.14 4.05
C ILE A 62 -19.93 1.82 5.13
N GLY A 63 -19.45 1.50 6.33
CA GLY A 63 -20.25 1.39 7.54
C GLY A 63 -20.25 2.72 8.29
N THR A 64 -21.41 3.20 8.75
CA THR A 64 -21.54 4.47 9.45
C THR A 64 -22.11 4.24 10.86
N TYR A 65 -21.29 4.46 11.89
CA TYR A 65 -21.71 4.51 13.29
C TYR A 65 -22.02 5.95 13.68
N VAL A 66 -23.30 6.31 13.66
CA VAL A 66 -23.77 7.69 13.84
C VAL A 66 -23.40 8.21 15.23
N GLY A 67 -22.69 9.32 15.26
CA GLY A 67 -22.30 10.01 16.49
C GLY A 67 -23.45 10.78 17.17
N ARG A 68 -23.15 11.38 18.33
CA ARG A 68 -24.12 12.25 19.06
C ARG A 68 -24.36 13.57 18.32
N ASN A 69 -23.39 14.04 17.54
CA ASN A 69 -23.48 15.27 16.73
C ASN A 69 -23.17 14.94 15.26
N PRO A 70 -24.11 14.38 14.50
CA PRO A 70 -23.88 13.91 13.14
C PRO A 70 -23.56 15.02 12.11
N GLU A 71 -23.79 16.29 12.48
CA GLU A 71 -23.46 17.46 11.66
C GLU A 71 -21.94 17.75 11.60
N LEU A 72 -21.17 17.18 12.52
CA LEU A 72 -19.72 17.31 12.50
C LEU A 72 -19.09 16.39 11.46
N THR A 73 -17.96 16.81 10.90
CA THR A 73 -17.15 15.95 10.01
C THR A 73 -16.78 14.63 10.70
N ALA A 74 -16.83 13.53 9.97
CA ALA A 74 -16.65 12.19 10.50
C ALA A 74 -15.16 11.83 10.71
N VAL A 75 -14.90 10.87 11.60
CA VAL A 75 -13.61 10.16 11.64
C VAL A 75 -13.79 8.84 10.87
N MET A 76 -12.89 8.54 9.94
CA MET A 76 -12.95 7.32 9.17
C MET A 76 -11.78 6.40 9.50
N SER A 77 -12.02 5.09 9.49
CA SER A 77 -10.97 4.06 9.65
C SER A 77 -11.30 2.86 8.77
N GLY A 78 -10.30 2.13 8.34
CA GLY A 78 -10.45 0.94 7.51
C GLY A 78 -9.22 0.71 6.64
N SER A 79 -9.36 -0.12 5.63
CA SER A 79 -8.35 -0.48 4.64
C SER A 79 -9.03 -1.19 3.47
N HIS A 80 -8.24 -1.89 2.62
CA HIS A 80 -8.76 -2.58 1.44
C HIS A 80 -9.26 -4.00 1.73
N LEU A 81 -10.17 -4.48 0.87
CA LEU A 81 -10.72 -5.83 0.95
C LEU A 81 -10.13 -6.77 -0.10
N ASP A 82 -9.67 -6.25 -1.24
CA ASP A 82 -9.00 -7.04 -2.27
C ASP A 82 -7.65 -7.58 -1.80
N THR A 83 -7.14 -8.59 -2.50
CA THR A 83 -5.84 -9.22 -2.23
C THR A 83 -5.05 -9.34 -3.50
N VAL A 84 -3.72 -9.46 -3.39
CA VAL A 84 -2.90 -10.00 -4.48
C VAL A 84 -3.25 -11.46 -4.76
N PRO A 85 -2.94 -12.01 -5.96
CA PRO A 85 -3.10 -13.45 -6.24
C PRO A 85 -2.28 -14.31 -5.26
N ALA A 86 -2.92 -15.31 -4.64
CA ALA A 86 -2.33 -16.20 -3.64
C ALA A 86 -1.70 -15.47 -2.44
N GLY A 87 -2.27 -14.31 -2.08
CA GLY A 87 -1.85 -13.49 -0.95
C GLY A 87 -2.20 -14.08 0.41
N GLY A 88 -1.93 -13.30 1.46
CA GLY A 88 -2.27 -13.63 2.84
C GLY A 88 -3.73 -13.31 3.21
N ASN A 89 -3.99 -13.32 4.51
CA ASN A 89 -5.33 -13.09 5.05
C ASN A 89 -5.42 -11.82 5.92
N PHE A 90 -4.30 -11.14 6.15
CA PHE A 90 -4.21 -9.98 7.02
C PHE A 90 -4.11 -8.69 6.23
N ASP A 91 -3.42 -8.73 5.11
CA ASP A 91 -3.19 -7.58 4.24
C ASP A 91 -4.52 -6.93 3.85
N GLY A 92 -4.67 -5.63 4.16
CA GLY A 92 -5.90 -4.85 4.04
C GLY A 92 -7.02 -5.30 4.96
N ALA A 93 -7.43 -6.57 4.89
CA ALA A 93 -8.56 -7.11 5.64
C ALA A 93 -8.45 -6.85 7.16
N LEU A 94 -7.24 -6.87 7.72
CA LEU A 94 -7.02 -6.60 9.13
C LEU A 94 -7.47 -5.19 9.54
N GLY A 95 -7.19 -4.17 8.71
CA GLY A 95 -7.59 -2.79 9.00
C GLY A 95 -9.09 -2.60 9.06
N ILE A 96 -9.83 -3.28 8.17
CA ILE A 96 -11.29 -3.28 8.18
C ILE A 96 -11.83 -3.95 9.45
N VAL A 97 -11.32 -5.15 9.77
CA VAL A 97 -11.75 -5.93 10.93
C VAL A 97 -11.41 -5.20 12.23
N ALA A 98 -10.26 -4.54 12.30
CA ALA A 98 -9.85 -3.74 13.44
C ALA A 98 -10.80 -2.56 13.70
N ALA A 99 -11.13 -1.81 12.66
CA ALA A 99 -12.07 -0.69 12.75
C ALA A 99 -13.48 -1.14 13.15
N LEU A 100 -13.96 -2.24 12.56
CA LEU A 100 -15.25 -2.85 12.91
C LEU A 100 -15.28 -3.34 14.37
N GLU A 101 -14.17 -3.94 14.84
CA GLU A 101 -14.07 -4.40 16.22
C GLU A 101 -14.14 -3.24 17.23
N CYS A 102 -13.56 -2.07 16.89
CA CYS A 102 -13.72 -0.88 17.72
C CYS A 102 -15.18 -0.49 17.89
N VAL A 103 -15.95 -0.46 16.80
CA VAL A 103 -17.38 -0.13 16.85
C VAL A 103 -18.19 -1.17 17.64
N ARG A 104 -17.88 -2.46 17.48
CA ARG A 104 -18.50 -3.55 18.26
C ARG A 104 -18.27 -3.39 19.74
N SER A 105 -17.03 -3.07 20.14
CA SER A 105 -16.69 -2.77 21.54
C SER A 105 -17.53 -1.62 22.09
N TRP A 106 -17.67 -0.54 21.31
CA TRP A 106 -18.47 0.62 21.72
C TRP A 106 -19.96 0.33 21.83
N GLN A 107 -20.51 -0.44 20.91
CA GLN A 107 -21.90 -0.86 20.96
C GLN A 107 -22.19 -1.65 22.25
N GLU A 108 -21.32 -2.59 22.60
CA GLU A 108 -21.43 -3.39 23.82
C GLU A 108 -21.28 -2.56 25.10
N GLU A 109 -20.46 -1.49 25.07
CA GLU A 109 -20.28 -0.53 26.17
C GLU A 109 -21.41 0.51 26.27
N GLY A 110 -22.27 0.60 25.25
CA GLY A 110 -23.23 1.69 25.14
C GLY A 110 -22.59 3.05 24.87
N TYR A 111 -21.32 3.05 24.42
CA TYR A 111 -20.60 4.27 24.09
C TYR A 111 -20.98 4.77 22.69
N ARG A 112 -21.26 6.05 22.59
CA ARG A 112 -21.52 6.73 21.33
C ARG A 112 -20.61 7.95 21.21
N PRO A 113 -19.72 8.02 20.21
CA PRO A 113 -18.79 9.15 20.04
C PRO A 113 -19.54 10.45 19.71
N LYS A 114 -18.89 11.59 19.88
CA LYS A 114 -19.43 12.90 19.50
C LYS A 114 -19.58 13.00 17.99
N ARG A 115 -18.50 12.74 17.24
CA ARG A 115 -18.52 12.67 15.77
C ARG A 115 -19.00 11.31 15.30
N THR A 116 -19.58 11.26 14.13
CA THR A 116 -19.79 10.00 13.39
C THR A 116 -18.47 9.32 13.13
N VAL A 117 -18.43 7.99 13.28
CA VAL A 117 -17.27 7.16 12.89
C VAL A 117 -17.68 6.27 11.73
N GLN A 118 -16.87 6.27 10.67
CA GLN A 118 -17.07 5.46 9.49
C GLN A 118 -16.01 4.37 9.40
N VAL A 119 -16.43 3.16 9.00
CA VAL A 119 -15.55 2.04 8.67
C VAL A 119 -15.62 1.84 7.17
N ILE A 120 -14.48 1.94 6.48
CA ILE A 120 -14.41 1.73 5.04
C ILE A 120 -13.67 0.43 4.72
N ALA A 121 -14.23 -0.34 3.75
CA ALA A 121 -13.53 -1.40 3.03
C ALA A 121 -13.39 -0.94 1.59
N THR A 122 -12.19 -0.55 1.20
CA THR A 122 -11.89 -0.01 -0.13
C THR A 122 -11.72 -1.13 -1.16
N ILE A 123 -11.87 -0.77 -2.43
CA ILE A 123 -11.73 -1.69 -3.56
C ILE A 123 -10.50 -1.34 -4.39
N GLU A 124 -9.77 -2.35 -4.84
CA GLU A 124 -8.65 -2.25 -5.79
C GLU A 124 -7.51 -1.35 -5.27
N GLU A 125 -7.02 -1.66 -4.08
CA GLU A 125 -5.80 -1.05 -3.55
C GLU A 125 -4.57 -1.66 -4.23
N GLU A 126 -4.55 -2.98 -4.39
CA GLU A 126 -3.46 -3.84 -4.81
C GLU A 126 -3.13 -3.79 -6.31
N CYS A 127 -3.78 -2.90 -7.05
CA CYS A 127 -3.61 -2.72 -8.50
C CYS A 127 -3.69 -4.01 -9.35
N THR A 128 -4.42 -5.00 -8.90
CA THR A 128 -4.45 -6.34 -9.51
C THR A 128 -5.46 -6.49 -10.65
N ALA A 129 -6.49 -5.65 -10.69
CA ALA A 129 -7.49 -5.66 -11.76
C ALA A 129 -7.20 -4.63 -12.86
N PHE A 130 -6.83 -3.41 -12.50
CA PHE A 130 -6.68 -2.30 -13.46
C PHE A 130 -5.26 -1.72 -13.52
N GLY A 131 -4.32 -2.26 -12.77
CA GLY A 131 -2.94 -1.75 -12.70
C GLY A 131 -2.80 -0.37 -12.05
N MET A 132 -3.79 0.02 -11.25
CA MET A 132 -3.85 1.32 -10.57
C MET A 132 -4.08 1.12 -9.07
N ALA A 133 -3.06 1.37 -8.26
CA ALA A 133 -3.15 1.24 -6.81
C ALA A 133 -4.14 2.24 -6.20
N CYS A 134 -4.76 1.87 -5.06
CA CYS A 134 -5.71 2.68 -4.29
C CYS A 134 -6.88 3.20 -5.13
N PHE A 135 -7.31 2.41 -6.12
CA PHE A 135 -8.27 2.86 -7.15
C PHE A 135 -9.58 3.37 -6.54
N GLY A 136 -10.18 2.62 -5.62
CA GLY A 136 -11.45 2.99 -4.98
C GLY A 136 -11.39 4.36 -4.28
N VAL A 137 -10.32 4.63 -3.53
CA VAL A 137 -10.11 5.91 -2.84
C VAL A 137 -9.79 7.04 -3.83
N ARG A 138 -9.00 6.77 -4.87
CA ARG A 138 -8.71 7.76 -5.93
C ARG A 138 -9.97 8.16 -6.73
N VAL A 139 -10.89 7.19 -6.97
CA VAL A 139 -12.20 7.51 -7.56
C VAL A 139 -13.01 8.40 -6.62
N ARG A 140 -13.06 8.07 -5.31
CA ARG A 140 -13.72 8.91 -4.31
C ARG A 140 -13.14 10.33 -4.30
N GLY A 141 -11.82 10.49 -4.43
CA GLY A 141 -11.13 11.78 -4.56
C GLY A 141 -11.42 12.53 -5.86
N GLY A 142 -12.06 11.89 -6.85
CA GLY A 142 -12.47 12.49 -8.11
C GLY A 142 -11.41 12.46 -9.21
N GLU A 143 -10.31 11.73 -9.04
CA GLU A 143 -9.23 11.66 -10.02
C GLU A 143 -9.70 11.15 -11.40
N PHE A 144 -10.62 10.19 -11.42
CA PHE A 144 -11.13 9.57 -12.65
C PHE A 144 -12.48 10.15 -13.11
N LYS A 145 -12.97 11.21 -12.48
CA LYS A 145 -14.33 11.78 -12.74
C LYS A 145 -14.62 12.10 -14.22
N LYS A 146 -13.59 12.43 -15.01
CA LYS A 146 -13.72 12.77 -16.43
C LYS A 146 -13.53 11.58 -17.37
N GLN A 147 -13.16 10.43 -16.85
CA GLN A 147 -12.95 9.22 -17.64
C GLN A 147 -14.26 8.46 -17.85
N LYS A 148 -14.26 7.58 -18.86
CA LYS A 148 -15.37 6.65 -19.11
C LYS A 148 -14.94 5.25 -18.62
N PRO A 149 -15.84 4.49 -17.98
CA PRO A 149 -15.49 3.15 -17.48
C PRO A 149 -14.98 2.21 -18.58
N GLU A 150 -15.41 2.38 -19.84
CA GLU A 150 -14.91 1.60 -20.98
C GLU A 150 -13.44 1.87 -21.31
N SER A 151 -12.92 3.03 -20.94
CA SER A 151 -11.51 3.39 -21.19
C SER A 151 -10.54 2.81 -20.15
N ILE A 152 -11.04 2.28 -19.04
CA ILE A 152 -10.25 1.63 -17.99
C ILE A 152 -10.26 0.13 -18.27
N VAL A 153 -9.12 -0.38 -18.73
CA VAL A 153 -8.97 -1.76 -19.20
C VAL A 153 -8.56 -2.66 -18.02
N HIS A 154 -9.27 -3.79 -17.89
CA HIS A 154 -8.88 -4.83 -16.92
C HIS A 154 -7.66 -5.60 -17.42
N LEU A 155 -6.72 -5.93 -16.54
CA LEU A 155 -5.44 -6.58 -16.88
C LEU A 155 -5.60 -7.96 -17.57
N THR A 156 -6.70 -8.67 -17.29
CA THR A 156 -7.02 -9.96 -17.92
C THR A 156 -7.95 -9.84 -19.13
N GLY A 157 -8.25 -8.63 -19.57
CA GLY A 157 -9.18 -8.30 -20.67
C GLY A 157 -10.56 -7.86 -20.16
N GLY A 158 -11.26 -7.09 -20.99
CA GLY A 158 -12.50 -6.41 -20.60
C GLY A 158 -12.25 -5.00 -20.06
N SER A 159 -13.28 -4.41 -19.47
CA SER A 159 -13.29 -3.02 -19.02
C SER A 159 -13.91 -2.87 -17.63
N LEU A 160 -13.66 -1.74 -16.97
CA LEU A 160 -14.35 -1.37 -15.74
C LEU A 160 -15.88 -1.36 -15.93
N ALA A 161 -16.38 -0.94 -17.10
CA ALA A 161 -17.82 -0.93 -17.38
C ALA A 161 -18.44 -2.33 -17.26
N GLU A 162 -17.74 -3.36 -17.76
CA GLU A 162 -18.21 -4.75 -17.66
C GLU A 162 -18.13 -5.25 -16.21
N CYS A 163 -17.09 -4.89 -15.44
CA CYS A 163 -16.98 -5.20 -14.03
C CYS A 163 -18.11 -4.57 -13.21
N LEU A 164 -18.40 -3.29 -13.42
CA LEU A 164 -19.50 -2.57 -12.76
C LEU A 164 -20.86 -3.22 -13.08
N GLN A 165 -21.10 -3.53 -14.34
CA GLN A 165 -22.33 -4.21 -14.77
C GLN A 165 -22.49 -5.58 -14.08
N ALA A 166 -21.43 -6.39 -14.03
CA ALA A 166 -21.43 -7.70 -13.38
C ALA A 166 -21.66 -7.60 -11.86
N ALA A 167 -21.15 -6.54 -11.22
CA ALA A 167 -21.34 -6.27 -9.80
C ALA A 167 -22.69 -5.57 -9.48
N GLY A 168 -23.51 -5.24 -10.50
CA GLY A 168 -24.76 -4.51 -10.30
C GLY A 168 -24.59 -3.04 -9.92
N LEU A 169 -23.42 -2.46 -10.21
CA LEU A 169 -23.07 -1.07 -9.92
C LEU A 169 -23.37 -0.15 -11.11
N PRO A 170 -23.60 1.16 -10.87
CA PRO A 170 -24.00 2.07 -11.93
C PRO A 170 -22.88 2.36 -12.92
N HIS A 171 -23.21 2.54 -14.20
CA HIS A 171 -22.26 2.95 -15.23
C HIS A 171 -21.66 4.35 -14.95
N SER A 172 -22.37 5.22 -14.21
CA SER A 172 -21.92 6.55 -13.76
C SER A 172 -20.96 6.50 -12.54
N ALA A 173 -20.48 5.31 -12.13
CA ALA A 173 -19.72 5.10 -10.91
C ALA A 173 -18.55 6.07 -10.71
N LEU A 174 -17.78 6.38 -11.77
CA LEU A 174 -16.64 7.30 -11.68
C LEU A 174 -17.05 8.75 -11.36
N GLN A 175 -18.28 9.15 -11.72
CA GLN A 175 -18.83 10.45 -11.42
C GLN A 175 -19.52 10.48 -10.06
N ASP A 176 -20.34 9.47 -9.79
CA ASP A 176 -21.22 9.42 -8.60
C ASP A 176 -20.45 9.13 -7.32
N ALA A 177 -19.37 8.32 -7.40
CA ALA A 177 -18.49 8.06 -6.27
C ALA A 177 -17.49 9.20 -5.98
N ALA A 178 -17.34 10.18 -6.87
CA ALA A 178 -16.39 11.29 -6.75
C ALA A 178 -16.90 12.38 -5.78
N VAL A 179 -17.10 12.03 -4.52
CA VAL A 179 -17.67 12.90 -3.48
C VAL A 179 -16.62 13.72 -2.72
N GLY A 180 -15.33 13.37 -2.85
CA GLY A 180 -14.22 14.02 -2.14
C GLY A 180 -14.11 13.61 -0.68
N PHE A 181 -13.39 14.40 0.11
CA PHE A 181 -13.03 14.08 1.50
C PHE A 181 -13.34 15.20 2.50
N GLN A 182 -14.05 16.24 2.09
CA GLN A 182 -14.36 17.43 2.92
C GLN A 182 -15.27 17.12 4.11
N ASP A 183 -15.90 15.97 4.13
CA ASP A 183 -16.73 15.44 5.21
C ASP A 183 -15.94 14.72 6.31
N LEU A 184 -14.60 14.59 6.14
CA LEU A 184 -13.73 13.88 7.07
C LEU A 184 -12.91 14.82 7.95
N ALA A 185 -12.92 14.55 9.26
CA ALA A 185 -12.06 15.18 10.24
C ALA A 185 -10.68 14.50 10.31
N ALA A 186 -10.65 13.17 10.17
CA ALA A 186 -9.44 12.37 10.17
C ALA A 186 -9.68 11.00 9.52
N PHE A 187 -8.58 10.38 9.04
CA PHE A 187 -8.53 8.98 8.63
C PHE A 187 -7.44 8.25 9.41
N VAL A 188 -7.74 7.03 9.89
CA VAL A 188 -6.74 6.19 10.57
C VAL A 188 -6.80 4.78 10.00
N GLU A 189 -5.68 4.30 9.46
CA GLU A 189 -5.55 2.94 8.93
C GLU A 189 -4.70 2.08 9.88
N LEU A 190 -5.22 0.90 10.26
CA LEU A 190 -4.41 -0.13 10.89
C LEU A 190 -4.03 -1.15 9.81
N HIS A 191 -2.76 -1.52 9.77
CA HIS A 191 -2.25 -2.42 8.72
C HIS A 191 -1.13 -3.32 9.27
N ILE A 192 -0.83 -4.42 8.60
CA ILE A 192 0.40 -5.16 8.86
C ILE A 192 1.60 -4.36 8.35
N GLU A 193 2.77 -4.52 8.99
CA GLU A 193 3.99 -3.80 8.57
C GLU A 193 4.49 -4.22 7.20
N GLN A 194 4.24 -5.46 6.80
CA GLN A 194 4.77 -6.09 5.57
C GLN A 194 6.32 -6.20 5.59
N GLY A 195 6.95 -5.88 6.70
CA GLY A 195 8.37 -5.92 6.98
C GLY A 195 8.65 -6.59 8.32
N ALA A 196 9.93 -6.73 8.69
CA ALA A 196 10.37 -7.43 9.89
C ALA A 196 10.82 -6.50 11.03
N ASP A 197 10.77 -5.17 10.86
CA ASP A 197 11.43 -4.22 11.77
C ASP A 197 10.81 -4.23 13.18
N LEU A 198 9.47 -4.30 13.27
CA LEU A 198 8.77 -4.41 14.55
C LEU A 198 9.04 -5.75 15.24
N GLU A 199 9.00 -6.86 14.49
CA GLU A 199 9.28 -8.19 15.03
C GLU A 199 10.71 -8.30 15.54
N GLU A 200 11.71 -7.87 14.75
CA GLU A 200 13.14 -7.89 15.12
C GLU A 200 13.43 -7.06 16.35
N ARG A 201 12.70 -5.97 16.57
CA ARG A 201 12.83 -5.10 17.75
C ARG A 201 11.96 -5.52 18.93
N GLY A 202 11.12 -6.54 18.79
CA GLY A 202 10.17 -6.98 19.82
C GLY A 202 9.14 -5.91 20.18
N LEU A 203 8.71 -5.10 19.18
CA LEU A 203 7.72 -4.04 19.35
C LEU A 203 6.33 -4.52 18.90
N THR A 204 5.31 -4.01 19.55
CA THR A 204 3.92 -4.43 19.31
C THR A 204 3.24 -3.61 18.24
N CYS A 205 3.59 -2.33 18.05
CA CYS A 205 3.04 -1.51 16.98
C CYS A 205 4.00 -0.44 16.47
N GLY A 206 3.72 0.06 15.24
CA GLY A 206 4.38 1.20 14.62
C GLY A 206 3.43 2.37 14.48
N ALA A 207 3.88 3.59 14.79
CA ALA A 207 3.20 4.83 14.44
C ALA A 207 3.82 5.39 13.15
N VAL A 208 3.08 5.32 12.04
CA VAL A 208 3.65 5.64 10.72
C VAL A 208 3.84 7.14 10.56
N THR A 209 5.05 7.54 10.11
CA THR A 209 5.44 8.95 9.93
C THR A 209 5.17 9.46 8.53
N ALA A 210 5.38 8.61 7.53
CA ALA A 210 5.20 8.91 6.12
C ALA A 210 5.03 7.60 5.33
N ILE A 211 4.37 7.68 4.18
CA ILE A 211 4.38 6.63 3.16
C ILE A 211 5.44 7.03 2.14
N VAL A 212 6.37 6.11 1.84
CA VAL A 212 7.50 6.40 0.96
C VAL A 212 7.07 6.78 -0.44
N GLY A 213 7.79 7.74 -1.02
CA GLY A 213 7.79 7.97 -2.45
C GLY A 213 8.81 7.08 -3.15
N TYR A 214 8.77 7.06 -4.48
CA TYR A 214 9.75 6.32 -5.26
C TYR A 214 10.11 7.00 -6.57
N ASP A 215 11.37 6.80 -6.97
CA ASP A 215 11.86 7.09 -8.32
C ASP A 215 12.12 5.77 -9.06
N ARG A 216 11.74 5.72 -10.34
CA ARG A 216 12.11 4.65 -11.27
C ARG A 216 12.82 5.23 -12.46
N LEU A 217 14.01 4.72 -12.75
CA LEU A 217 14.81 5.10 -13.93
C LEU A 217 14.93 3.90 -14.86
N PHE A 218 14.49 4.08 -16.11
CA PHE A 218 14.65 3.08 -17.18
C PHE A 218 15.78 3.53 -18.08
N LEU A 219 16.83 2.72 -18.18
CA LEU A 219 18.09 3.07 -18.83
C LEU A 219 18.45 2.06 -19.92
N THR A 220 19.07 2.56 -20.99
CA THR A 220 19.76 1.74 -21.98
C THR A 220 21.24 2.11 -22.01
N LEU A 221 22.09 1.11 -21.81
CA LEU A 221 23.53 1.19 -21.93
C LEU A 221 23.93 0.71 -23.33
N HIS A 222 24.55 1.57 -24.12
CA HIS A 222 24.98 1.30 -25.49
C HIS A 222 26.51 1.11 -25.52
N GLY A 223 26.93 -0.12 -25.72
CA GLY A 223 28.29 -0.52 -25.97
C GLY A 223 28.50 -0.94 -27.44
N GLU A 224 29.39 -1.87 -27.67
CA GLU A 224 29.73 -2.38 -29.00
C GLU A 224 29.83 -3.91 -28.99
N ALA A 225 28.89 -4.58 -29.69
CA ALA A 225 28.93 -6.03 -29.81
C ALA A 225 30.08 -6.45 -30.74
N ASN A 226 30.92 -7.39 -30.28
CA ASN A 226 32.05 -7.88 -31.04
C ASN A 226 32.45 -9.27 -30.55
N HIS A 227 33.33 -9.96 -31.32
CA HIS A 227 33.80 -11.29 -30.98
C HIS A 227 34.57 -11.29 -29.63
N ALA A 228 34.12 -12.09 -28.66
CA ALA A 228 34.65 -12.09 -27.31
C ALA A 228 36.14 -12.53 -27.22
N GLY A 229 36.63 -13.39 -28.13
CA GLY A 229 38.01 -13.84 -28.11
C GLY A 229 39.00 -12.92 -28.82
N THR A 230 38.56 -12.26 -29.90
CA THR A 230 39.48 -11.43 -30.76
C THR A 230 39.46 -9.94 -30.38
N THR A 231 38.47 -9.49 -29.62
CA THR A 231 38.42 -8.11 -29.14
C THR A 231 39.22 -7.96 -27.83
N SER A 232 40.37 -7.27 -27.92
CA SER A 232 41.20 -7.03 -26.74
C SER A 232 40.47 -6.25 -25.67
N MET A 233 40.75 -6.48 -24.37
CA MET A 233 40.12 -5.83 -23.23
C MET A 233 40.15 -4.30 -23.33
N ARG A 234 41.24 -3.72 -23.82
CA ARG A 234 41.42 -2.25 -23.94
C ARG A 234 40.50 -1.60 -24.98
N ARG A 235 39.98 -2.38 -25.93
CA ARG A 235 39.14 -1.87 -27.03
C ARG A 235 37.64 -2.16 -26.81
N ARG A 236 37.30 -2.90 -25.75
CA ARG A 236 35.91 -3.26 -25.46
C ARG A 236 35.10 -2.06 -25.00
N ARG A 237 33.90 -1.96 -25.53
CA ARG A 237 32.80 -1.14 -24.98
C ARG A 237 31.72 -2.09 -24.54
N ASP A 238 31.97 -2.74 -23.40
CA ASP A 238 31.14 -3.82 -22.88
C ASP A 238 30.00 -3.23 -22.03
N ALA A 239 28.80 -3.25 -22.60
CA ALA A 239 27.62 -2.71 -21.94
C ALA A 239 27.24 -3.50 -20.66
N LEU A 240 27.51 -4.81 -20.62
CA LEU A 240 27.19 -5.64 -19.45
C LEU A 240 28.18 -5.42 -18.31
N ALA A 241 29.46 -5.29 -18.60
CA ALA A 241 30.47 -4.96 -17.61
C ALA A 241 30.18 -3.58 -16.97
N ALA A 242 29.79 -2.60 -17.80
CA ALA A 242 29.35 -1.29 -17.31
C ALA A 242 28.06 -1.38 -16.47
N ALA A 243 27.07 -2.18 -16.89
CA ALA A 243 25.86 -2.40 -16.10
C ALA A 243 26.15 -3.02 -14.74
N ALA A 244 27.12 -3.96 -14.64
CA ALA A 244 27.55 -4.54 -13.37
C ALA A 244 28.13 -3.48 -12.42
N GLU A 245 28.91 -2.52 -12.93
CA GLU A 245 29.41 -1.39 -12.13
C GLU A 245 28.26 -0.50 -11.63
N VAL A 246 27.25 -0.24 -12.45
CA VAL A 246 26.06 0.51 -12.04
C VAL A 246 25.29 -0.23 -10.95
N ILE A 247 25.05 -1.54 -11.12
CA ILE A 247 24.32 -2.38 -10.15
C ILE A 247 25.03 -2.37 -8.79
N LEU A 248 26.33 -2.61 -8.78
CA LEU A 248 27.12 -2.59 -7.54
C LEU A 248 27.16 -1.20 -6.92
N GLY A 249 27.33 -0.15 -7.71
CA GLY A 249 27.33 1.21 -7.19
C GLY A 249 25.98 1.66 -6.61
N VAL A 250 24.85 1.24 -7.19
CA VAL A 250 23.52 1.47 -6.61
C VAL A 250 23.35 0.75 -5.28
N LYS A 251 23.80 -0.52 -5.20
CA LYS A 251 23.81 -1.30 -3.96
C LYS A 251 24.65 -0.62 -2.88
N GLU A 252 25.89 -0.23 -3.21
CA GLU A 252 26.80 0.46 -2.27
C GLU A 252 26.22 1.78 -1.75
N LEU A 253 25.54 2.54 -2.60
CA LEU A 253 24.84 3.76 -2.18
C LEU A 253 23.76 3.48 -1.13
N ALA A 254 22.96 2.42 -1.34
CA ALA A 254 21.88 2.04 -0.42
C ALA A 254 22.41 1.42 0.88
N GLU A 255 23.49 0.65 0.83
CA GLU A 255 24.14 0.09 2.06
C GLU A 255 24.82 1.16 2.93
N ALA A 256 25.16 2.32 2.35
CA ALA A 256 25.80 3.42 3.06
C ALA A 256 24.85 4.41 3.72
N ASP A 257 23.54 4.32 3.46
CA ASP A 257 22.56 5.32 3.91
C ASP A 257 21.18 4.67 4.08
N ASP A 258 20.76 4.47 5.31
CA ASP A 258 19.50 3.80 5.70
C ASP A 258 18.23 4.64 5.49
N ARG A 259 18.37 5.89 5.02
CA ARG A 259 17.22 6.77 4.71
C ARG A 259 16.48 6.36 3.44
N PHE A 260 17.04 5.46 2.63
CA PHE A 260 16.43 4.98 1.39
C PHE A 260 16.80 3.53 1.10
N VAL A 261 15.99 2.89 0.25
CA VAL A 261 16.31 1.59 -0.37
C VAL A 261 16.43 1.74 -1.87
N ALA A 262 17.25 0.91 -2.52
CA ALA A 262 17.41 0.92 -3.97
C ALA A 262 17.56 -0.50 -4.51
N THR A 263 16.94 -0.74 -5.67
CA THR A 263 16.95 -2.05 -6.34
C THR A 263 17.13 -1.87 -7.84
N VAL A 264 17.98 -2.71 -8.44
CA VAL A 264 18.00 -2.93 -9.90
C VAL A 264 17.22 -4.21 -10.18
N GLY A 265 15.90 -4.05 -10.44
CA GLY A 265 14.96 -5.16 -10.54
C GLY A 265 14.79 -5.74 -11.96
N GLN A 266 15.32 -5.07 -12.99
CA GLN A 266 15.21 -5.49 -14.37
C GLN A 266 16.56 -5.39 -15.08
N LEU A 267 16.93 -6.44 -15.82
CA LEU A 267 18.14 -6.48 -16.65
C LEU A 267 17.91 -7.29 -17.90
N ASN A 268 18.05 -6.67 -19.07
CA ASN A 268 17.97 -7.33 -20.38
C ASN A 268 19.26 -7.09 -21.16
N VAL A 269 19.89 -8.16 -21.66
CA VAL A 269 21.18 -8.12 -22.34
C VAL A 269 21.03 -8.51 -23.80
N ALA A 270 21.69 -7.79 -24.71
CA ALA A 270 21.75 -8.14 -26.12
C ALA A 270 23.19 -8.08 -26.64
N PRO A 271 23.60 -9.08 -27.46
CA PRO A 271 22.82 -10.21 -27.99
C PRO A 271 22.65 -11.40 -27.00
N ASN A 272 23.16 -11.32 -25.76
CA ASN A 272 23.10 -12.37 -24.75
C ASN A 272 23.66 -13.72 -25.22
N ALA A 273 24.88 -13.67 -25.79
CA ALA A 273 25.61 -14.83 -26.31
C ALA A 273 27.00 -14.92 -25.67
N VAL A 274 27.41 -16.13 -25.28
CA VAL A 274 28.64 -16.37 -24.48
C VAL A 274 29.93 -15.95 -25.19
N ASN A 275 29.93 -15.93 -26.52
CA ASN A 275 31.09 -15.62 -27.36
C ASN A 275 31.06 -14.23 -28.01
N ILE A 276 30.13 -13.35 -27.55
CA ILE A 276 29.99 -11.97 -28.05
C ILE A 276 30.05 -11.00 -26.88
N VAL A 277 30.88 -9.95 -27.03
CA VAL A 277 30.86 -8.81 -26.05
C VAL A 277 29.48 -8.15 -26.11
N PRO A 278 28.76 -7.99 -25.00
CA PRO A 278 27.44 -7.39 -25.01
C PRO A 278 27.44 -5.93 -25.50
N GLY A 279 26.65 -5.67 -26.54
CA GLY A 279 26.56 -4.34 -27.15
C GLY A 279 25.44 -3.47 -26.60
N LYS A 280 24.44 -4.07 -25.93
CA LYS A 280 23.32 -3.32 -25.35
C LYS A 280 22.85 -3.97 -24.04
N VAL A 281 22.58 -3.15 -23.02
CA VAL A 281 21.90 -3.57 -21.80
C VAL A 281 20.78 -2.60 -21.48
N GLN A 282 19.61 -3.12 -21.15
CA GLN A 282 18.51 -2.34 -20.61
C GLN A 282 18.32 -2.73 -19.13
N LEU A 283 18.20 -1.74 -18.25
CA LEU A 283 17.96 -1.97 -16.83
C LEU A 283 17.01 -0.94 -16.25
N ALA A 284 16.38 -1.30 -15.14
CA ALA A 284 15.55 -0.40 -14.36
C ALA A 284 16.06 -0.32 -12.92
N ILE A 285 16.20 0.92 -12.42
CA ILE A 285 16.54 1.22 -11.02
C ILE A 285 15.30 1.77 -10.35
N GLU A 286 14.92 1.21 -9.20
CA GLU A 286 13.92 1.79 -8.30
C GLU A 286 14.61 2.23 -7.01
N THR A 287 14.26 3.43 -6.53
CA THR A 287 14.66 3.94 -5.21
C THR A 287 13.43 4.39 -4.45
N ARG A 288 13.39 4.13 -3.12
CA ARG A 288 12.30 4.56 -2.24
C ARG A 288 12.85 5.31 -1.06
N ALA A 289 12.17 6.37 -0.61
CA ALA A 289 12.47 7.10 0.62
C ALA A 289 11.22 7.76 1.20
N ALA A 290 11.27 8.05 2.50
CA ALA A 290 10.18 8.72 3.23
C ALA A 290 10.17 10.26 3.05
N ASP A 291 11.13 10.82 2.30
CA ASP A 291 11.28 12.26 2.06
C ASP A 291 11.77 12.48 0.62
N ASP A 292 11.07 13.34 -0.12
CA ASP A 292 11.41 13.67 -1.51
C ASP A 292 12.78 14.33 -1.65
N ARG A 293 13.27 15.02 -0.60
CA ARG A 293 14.62 15.58 -0.60
C ARG A 293 15.66 14.47 -0.64
N VAL A 294 15.42 13.37 0.08
CA VAL A 294 16.28 12.18 0.04
C VAL A 294 16.24 11.54 -1.35
N LEU A 295 15.05 11.39 -1.95
CA LEU A 295 14.91 10.88 -3.33
C LEU A 295 15.71 11.74 -4.33
N ALA A 296 15.63 13.06 -4.23
CA ALA A 296 16.39 13.97 -5.09
C ALA A 296 17.92 13.84 -4.88
N GLU A 297 18.38 13.73 -3.63
CA GLU A 297 19.80 13.49 -3.30
C GLU A 297 20.31 12.17 -3.90
N VAL A 298 19.56 11.10 -3.73
CA VAL A 298 19.89 9.76 -4.23
C VAL A 298 19.90 9.76 -5.76
N ARG A 299 18.89 10.34 -6.38
CA ARG A 299 18.83 10.51 -7.84
C ARG A 299 20.08 11.22 -8.38
N ALA A 300 20.53 12.30 -7.75
CA ALA A 300 21.75 13.00 -8.13
C ALA A 300 23.00 12.11 -8.00
N LYS A 301 23.12 11.33 -6.92
CA LYS A 301 24.22 10.36 -6.73
C LYS A 301 24.22 9.28 -7.80
N ILE A 302 23.04 8.74 -8.16
CA ILE A 302 22.87 7.74 -9.23
C ILE A 302 23.25 8.35 -10.59
N MET A 303 22.78 9.56 -10.92
CA MET A 303 23.16 10.21 -12.17
C MET A 303 24.68 10.41 -12.28
N SER A 304 25.34 10.84 -11.21
CA SER A 304 26.82 10.95 -11.17
C SER A 304 27.52 9.59 -11.32
N LEU A 305 26.96 8.50 -10.77
CA LEU A 305 27.47 7.14 -10.97
C LEU A 305 27.37 6.75 -12.45
N LEU A 306 26.23 6.99 -13.10
CA LEU A 306 26.00 6.69 -14.51
C LEU A 306 27.00 7.45 -15.41
N GLU A 307 27.21 8.76 -15.17
CA GLU A 307 28.17 9.57 -15.92
C GLU A 307 29.62 9.05 -15.79
N ARG A 308 30.06 8.73 -14.57
CA ARG A 308 31.40 8.17 -14.34
C ARG A 308 31.57 6.81 -15.01
N THR A 309 30.57 5.94 -14.90
CA THR A 309 30.61 4.61 -15.54
C THR A 309 30.62 4.72 -17.07
N ALA A 310 29.81 5.59 -17.65
CA ALA A 310 29.80 5.85 -19.10
C ALA A 310 31.15 6.32 -19.59
N SER A 311 31.76 7.30 -18.92
CA SER A 311 33.08 7.86 -19.26
C SER A 311 34.19 6.80 -19.15
N LYS A 312 34.24 6.04 -18.04
CA LYS A 312 35.23 5.00 -17.78
C LYS A 312 35.17 3.85 -18.80
N SER A 313 33.95 3.42 -19.14
CA SER A 313 33.72 2.26 -20.02
C SER A 313 33.64 2.62 -21.50
N GLY A 314 33.64 3.92 -21.84
CA GLY A 314 33.52 4.42 -23.20
C GLY A 314 32.19 4.06 -23.86
N ILE A 315 31.12 3.94 -23.06
CA ILE A 315 29.76 3.63 -23.54
C ILE A 315 28.86 4.86 -23.47
N VAL A 316 27.69 4.78 -24.10
CA VAL A 316 26.64 5.80 -23.96
C VAL A 316 25.52 5.23 -23.11
N ILE A 317 25.04 5.99 -22.14
CA ILE A 317 23.87 5.65 -21.33
C ILE A 317 22.74 6.62 -21.68
N THR A 318 21.59 6.09 -22.10
CA THR A 318 20.38 6.87 -22.37
C THR A 318 19.33 6.58 -21.33
N LYS A 319 18.63 7.62 -20.89
CA LYS A 319 17.41 7.49 -20.08
C LYS A 319 16.22 7.37 -21.02
N GLU A 320 15.55 6.22 -20.99
CA GLU A 320 14.38 5.94 -21.84
C GLU A 320 13.11 6.54 -21.23
N ASN A 321 12.97 6.40 -19.90
CA ASN A 321 11.84 6.92 -19.14
C ASN A 321 12.23 7.10 -17.67
N ASP A 322 11.43 7.90 -16.95
CA ASP A 322 11.50 8.01 -15.49
C ASP A 322 10.11 8.28 -14.91
N PHE A 323 9.90 7.78 -13.70
CA PHE A 323 8.70 8.03 -12.92
C PHE A 323 9.11 8.52 -11.53
N HIS A 324 8.37 9.48 -11.03
CA HIS A 324 8.48 9.97 -9.67
C HIS A 324 7.10 9.94 -9.02
N VAL A 325 7.02 9.32 -7.85
CA VAL A 325 5.86 9.37 -6.97
C VAL A 325 6.35 9.98 -5.66
N ALA A 326 5.75 11.08 -5.26
CA ALA A 326 6.16 11.82 -4.08
C ALA A 326 5.91 11.02 -2.79
N ALA A 327 6.81 11.16 -1.83
CA ALA A 327 6.59 10.71 -0.46
C ALA A 327 5.44 11.51 0.18
N VAL A 328 4.59 10.83 0.94
CA VAL A 328 3.45 11.48 1.59
C VAL A 328 3.64 11.45 3.11
N PRO A 329 3.98 12.59 3.73
CA PRO A 329 4.05 12.70 5.18
C PRO A 329 2.64 12.54 5.78
N LEU A 330 2.53 11.74 6.85
CA LEU A 330 1.30 11.61 7.59
C LEU A 330 1.16 12.71 8.65
N SER A 331 -0.07 12.95 9.11
CA SER A 331 -0.38 14.04 10.05
C SER A 331 0.32 13.85 11.40
N GLU A 332 1.19 14.78 11.76
CA GLU A 332 1.85 14.79 13.08
C GLU A 332 0.85 14.83 14.24
N SER A 333 -0.27 15.56 14.09
CA SER A 333 -1.31 15.64 15.11
C SER A 333 -1.99 14.29 15.33
N VAL A 334 -2.35 13.56 14.26
CA VAL A 334 -2.94 12.23 14.38
C VAL A 334 -1.91 11.23 14.90
N ARG A 335 -0.65 11.27 14.42
CA ARG A 335 0.43 10.43 14.92
C ARG A 335 0.65 10.60 16.42
N LYS A 336 0.67 11.84 16.93
CA LYS A 336 0.78 12.10 18.38
C LYS A 336 -0.37 11.48 19.17
N VAL A 337 -1.60 11.49 18.65
CA VAL A 337 -2.73 10.80 19.28
C VAL A 337 -2.51 9.28 19.29
N ILE A 338 -1.98 8.70 18.22
CA ILE A 338 -1.62 7.27 18.15
C ILE A 338 -0.55 6.93 19.20
N GLU A 339 0.54 7.70 19.25
CA GLU A 339 1.66 7.50 20.18
C GLU A 339 1.18 7.60 21.65
N GLN A 340 0.36 8.61 21.95
CA GLN A 340 -0.25 8.76 23.28
C GLN A 340 -1.18 7.59 23.60
N SER A 341 -2.02 7.16 22.66
CA SER A 341 -2.92 6.01 22.82
C SER A 341 -2.13 4.72 23.08
N ALA A 342 -1.01 4.49 22.38
CA ALA A 342 -0.14 3.35 22.61
C ALA A 342 0.47 3.37 24.02
N ALA A 343 0.99 4.52 24.45
CA ALA A 343 1.56 4.70 25.79
C ALA A 343 0.52 4.46 26.90
N GLU A 344 -0.70 4.98 26.73
CA GLU A 344 -1.79 4.80 27.69
C GLU A 344 -2.36 3.37 27.72
N CYS A 345 -2.24 2.63 26.61
CA CYS A 345 -2.56 1.19 26.56
C CYS A 345 -1.40 0.31 27.08
N GLY A 346 -0.23 0.88 27.41
CA GLY A 346 0.96 0.12 27.82
C GLY A 346 1.54 -0.72 26.67
N VAL A 347 1.38 -0.28 25.43
CA VAL A 347 1.82 -0.97 24.22
C VAL A 347 3.16 -0.40 23.76
N SER A 348 4.14 -1.27 23.49
CA SER A 348 5.43 -0.86 22.94
C SER A 348 5.29 -0.43 21.49
N PHE A 349 5.89 0.71 21.13
CA PHE A 349 5.79 1.25 19.77
C PHE A 349 7.02 2.02 19.34
N GLN A 350 7.16 2.25 18.04
CA GLN A 350 8.09 3.21 17.46
C GLN A 350 7.45 4.04 16.34
N ALA A 351 8.01 5.23 16.09
CA ALA A 351 7.72 6.00 14.90
C ALA A 351 8.56 5.46 13.74
N MET A 352 7.94 5.16 12.58
CA MET A 352 8.60 4.54 11.43
C MET A 352 7.91 4.91 10.11
N PRO A 353 8.60 4.91 8.96
CA PRO A 353 7.93 5.07 7.67
C PRO A 353 7.23 3.78 7.24
N SER A 354 6.24 3.90 6.33
CA SER A 354 5.81 2.76 5.51
C SER A 354 6.64 2.68 4.24
N TRP A 355 7.21 1.50 3.98
CA TRP A 355 7.93 1.21 2.74
C TRP A 355 7.02 0.69 1.61
N ALA A 356 5.73 0.49 1.90
CA ALA A 356 4.67 0.13 0.96
C ALA A 356 3.68 1.28 0.75
N GLY A 357 2.91 1.24 -0.36
CA GLY A 357 1.77 2.13 -0.58
C GLY A 357 0.57 1.68 0.25
N HIS A 358 -0.36 2.58 0.54
CA HIS A 358 -1.60 2.31 1.27
C HIS A 358 -2.68 3.33 0.88
N ASP A 359 -3.95 3.01 1.12
CA ASP A 359 -5.06 3.94 0.92
C ASP A 359 -4.88 5.25 1.70
N ALA A 360 -4.28 5.19 2.90
CA ALA A 360 -3.91 6.35 3.71
C ALA A 360 -3.10 7.40 2.94
N GLN A 361 -2.30 7.00 1.94
CA GLN A 361 -1.55 7.91 1.08
C GLN A 361 -2.47 8.87 0.33
N ILE A 362 -3.58 8.37 -0.18
CA ILE A 362 -4.53 9.18 -0.96
C ILE A 362 -5.32 10.14 -0.06
N PHE A 363 -5.76 9.68 1.12
CA PHE A 363 -6.39 10.56 2.11
C PHE A 363 -5.45 11.68 2.55
N ALA A 364 -4.21 11.35 2.90
CA ALA A 364 -3.21 12.35 3.33
C ALA A 364 -2.87 13.34 2.21
N ALA A 365 -2.62 12.87 0.99
CA ALA A 365 -2.34 13.71 -0.17
C ALA A 365 -3.52 14.65 -0.53
N SER A 366 -4.75 14.24 -0.17
CA SER A 366 -5.96 15.05 -0.35
C SER A 366 -6.21 16.04 0.81
N GLY A 367 -5.31 16.14 1.78
CA GLY A 367 -5.38 17.09 2.89
C GLY A 367 -6.18 16.61 4.10
N VAL A 368 -6.62 15.34 4.15
CA VAL A 368 -7.25 14.75 5.33
C VAL A 368 -6.17 14.49 6.39
N PRO A 369 -6.36 14.94 7.65
CA PRO A 369 -5.47 14.54 8.74
C PRO A 369 -5.45 13.01 8.87
N THR A 370 -4.33 12.37 8.49
CA THR A 370 -4.23 10.92 8.32
C THR A 370 -3.15 10.34 9.20
N GLY A 371 -3.40 9.20 9.83
CA GLY A 371 -2.43 8.39 10.56
C GLY A 371 -2.53 6.92 10.21
N MET A 372 -1.45 6.17 10.50
CA MET A 372 -1.45 4.72 10.37
C MET A 372 -0.82 4.05 11.59
N ILE A 373 -1.32 2.86 11.89
CA ILE A 373 -0.83 1.98 12.96
C ILE A 373 -0.40 0.67 12.32
N PHE A 374 0.88 0.30 12.45
CA PHE A 374 1.37 -1.00 12.02
C PHE A 374 1.32 -2.03 13.14
N VAL A 375 1.11 -3.30 12.74
CA VAL A 375 1.32 -4.49 13.56
C VAL A 375 2.44 -5.34 12.95
N PRO A 376 3.22 -6.09 13.76
CA PRO A 376 4.31 -6.92 13.26
C PRO A 376 3.81 -7.96 12.25
N SER A 377 4.58 -8.16 11.17
CA SER A 377 4.45 -9.27 10.25
C SER A 377 5.46 -10.36 10.64
N ILE A 378 5.02 -11.59 10.85
CA ILE A 378 5.92 -12.69 11.23
C ILE A 378 6.91 -12.96 10.08
N ASN A 379 8.22 -12.92 10.39
CA ASN A 379 9.33 -13.00 9.43
C ASN A 379 9.28 -11.92 8.33
N GLY A 380 8.54 -10.84 8.50
CA GLY A 380 8.38 -9.80 7.50
C GLY A 380 7.67 -10.25 6.22
N VAL A 381 6.94 -11.36 6.26
CA VAL A 381 6.30 -11.95 5.07
C VAL A 381 4.97 -11.26 4.79
N SER A 382 4.80 -10.80 3.56
CA SER A 382 3.54 -10.32 2.98
C SER A 382 3.42 -10.74 1.51
N HIS A 383 2.25 -10.54 0.89
CA HIS A 383 1.92 -10.93 -0.49
C HIS A 383 2.18 -12.43 -0.75
N SER A 384 1.97 -13.26 0.27
CA SER A 384 2.25 -14.69 0.25
C SER A 384 1.27 -15.44 1.16
N LYS A 385 1.02 -16.70 0.84
CA LYS A 385 0.20 -17.59 1.68
C LYS A 385 0.76 -17.85 3.09
N GLU A 386 2.05 -17.59 3.27
CA GLU A 386 2.76 -17.69 4.56
C GLU A 386 2.61 -16.43 5.42
N GLU A 387 1.97 -15.38 4.92
CA GLU A 387 1.69 -14.15 5.67
C GLU A 387 0.97 -14.43 6.98
N SER A 388 1.49 -13.88 8.05
CA SER A 388 0.92 -14.04 9.39
C SER A 388 1.28 -12.89 10.32
N SER A 389 0.41 -12.63 11.28
CA SER A 389 0.66 -11.70 12.39
C SER A 389 0.24 -12.36 13.70
N ASP A 390 0.94 -12.05 14.79
CA ASP A 390 0.54 -12.53 16.11
C ASP A 390 -0.74 -11.85 16.58
N PHE A 391 -1.77 -12.64 16.85
CA PHE A 391 -3.07 -12.12 17.26
C PHE A 391 -3.07 -11.40 18.62
N GLN A 392 -2.07 -11.62 19.49
CA GLN A 392 -1.92 -10.84 20.72
C GLN A 392 -1.47 -9.43 20.38
N SER A 393 -0.45 -9.28 19.53
CA SER A 393 0.01 -7.99 19.01
C SER A 393 -1.10 -7.26 18.24
N VAL A 394 -1.81 -7.98 17.36
CA VAL A 394 -3.00 -7.46 16.66
C VAL A 394 -4.02 -6.90 17.66
N THR A 395 -4.38 -7.68 18.69
CA THR A 395 -5.38 -7.25 19.68
C THR A 395 -4.93 -6.01 20.46
N GLN A 396 -3.64 -5.90 20.79
CA GLN A 396 -3.09 -4.71 21.45
C GLN A 396 -3.12 -3.48 20.52
N ALA A 397 -2.75 -3.65 19.25
CA ALA A 397 -2.83 -2.56 18.26
C ALA A 397 -4.28 -2.10 18.00
N VAL A 398 -5.25 -3.03 17.99
CA VAL A 398 -6.67 -2.67 17.88
C VAL A 398 -7.15 -1.86 19.10
N LYS A 399 -6.65 -2.11 20.33
CA LYS A 399 -6.92 -1.25 21.49
C LYS A 399 -6.32 0.16 21.32
N VAL A 400 -5.13 0.26 20.71
CA VAL A 400 -4.54 1.56 20.37
C VAL A 400 -5.41 2.28 19.34
N LEU A 401 -5.86 1.57 18.30
CA LEU A 401 -6.79 2.13 17.30
C LEU A 401 -8.09 2.60 17.94
N GLU A 402 -8.71 1.78 18.78
CA GLU A 402 -9.96 2.11 19.48
C GLU A 402 -9.81 3.40 20.28
N LYS A 403 -8.74 3.53 21.06
CA LYS A 403 -8.46 4.72 21.86
C LYS A 403 -8.18 5.94 21.00
N THR A 404 -7.42 5.77 19.92
CA THR A 404 -7.14 6.81 18.92
C THR A 404 -8.44 7.34 18.32
N LEU A 405 -9.32 6.45 17.84
CA LEU A 405 -10.59 6.82 17.25
C LEU A 405 -11.52 7.49 18.26
N LYS A 406 -11.58 7.01 19.53
CA LYS A 406 -12.32 7.69 20.60
C LYS A 406 -11.81 9.12 20.81
N THR A 407 -10.49 9.32 20.88
CA THR A 407 -9.88 10.65 21.06
C THR A 407 -10.22 11.59 19.91
N LEU A 408 -10.04 11.14 18.66
CA LEU A 408 -10.32 11.94 17.47
C LEU A 408 -11.82 12.25 17.31
N ALA A 409 -12.69 11.34 17.71
CA ALA A 409 -14.13 11.50 17.57
C ALA A 409 -14.77 12.35 18.68
N GLU A 410 -14.08 12.68 19.77
CA GLU A 410 -14.58 13.56 20.84
C GLU A 410 -14.17 15.03 20.65
N VAL A 411 -13.19 15.34 19.81
CA VAL A 411 -12.79 16.71 19.45
C VAL A 411 -13.75 17.29 18.42
#